data_87a495b4e54c25308828b7587dec27a0
#
_entry.id   87a495b4e54c25308828b7587dec27a0
#
_cell.length_a   1.000
_cell.length_b   1.000
_cell.length_c   1.000
_cell.angle_alpha   90.00
_cell.angle_beta   90.00
_cell.angle_gamma   90.00
#
_symmetry.space_group_name_H-M   'P 1'
#
loop_
_entity.id
_entity.type
_entity.pdbx_description
1 polymer ?
#
loop_
_entity_poly.entity_id
_entity_poly.type
_entity_poly.pdbx_seq_one_letter_code
_entity_poly.pdbx_strand_id
1 'polypeptide(L)'
;MAKAPPKARTLREIKLETPIRYSAGDGIEKWLNGLLCLDATILPKANVQGCPLPAACELFYVSRDTLFSYHPASEVFLQRMMALYVASHYKNQPNDLQLLSDAPAHHLFVLLPPIKDDESHLPEPLVVLQVALEGNISKDVIMDGIGRGVRAGGDMIPWLVAQQFQENRFGTLSGARVVRIACHPDYANVSAIFSSSVVSLTEL
;
A
#
# COMPACT_ATOMS: atom_id res chain seq x y z
N MET A 1 15.47 -29.56 -15.36
CA MET A 1 16.49 -28.95 -14.48
C MET A 1 17.85 -29.04 -15.16
N ALA A 2 18.42 -27.90 -15.56
CA ALA A 2 19.77 -27.87 -16.15
C ALA A 2 20.79 -28.05 -15.02
N LYS A 3 21.74 -29.00 -15.20
CA LYS A 3 22.83 -29.21 -14.27
C LYS A 3 23.75 -27.99 -14.26
N ALA A 4 23.92 -27.36 -13.11
CA ALA A 4 24.86 -26.26 -12.93
C ALA A 4 26.32 -26.74 -13.24
N PRO A 5 27.17 -25.89 -13.85
CA PRO A 5 28.55 -26.27 -14.16
C PRO A 5 29.34 -26.58 -12.87
N PRO A 6 30.29 -27.53 -12.94
CA PRO A 6 31.11 -27.89 -11.81
C PRO A 6 31.96 -26.68 -11.36
N LYS A 7 31.81 -26.18 -10.16
CA LYS A 7 32.32 -24.97 -9.51
C LYS A 7 31.36 -23.79 -9.42
N ALA A 8 30.12 -23.88 -9.89
CA ALA A 8 29.13 -22.84 -9.58
C ALA A 8 28.69 -22.90 -8.12
N ARG A 9 28.56 -21.73 -7.49
CA ARG A 9 27.93 -21.64 -6.17
C ARG A 9 26.46 -22.03 -6.29
N THR A 10 26.01 -22.97 -5.46
CA THR A 10 24.61 -23.37 -5.43
C THR A 10 23.83 -22.42 -4.55
N LEU A 11 22.72 -21.84 -5.08
CA LEU A 11 21.75 -21.14 -4.28
C LEU A 11 20.97 -22.18 -3.47
N ARG A 12 20.91 -22.00 -2.16
CA ARG A 12 20.05 -22.77 -1.27
C ARG A 12 19.07 -21.82 -0.60
N GLU A 13 17.81 -21.99 -0.88
CA GLU A 13 16.73 -21.27 -0.27
C GLU A 13 16.26 -22.03 0.97
N ILE A 14 16.22 -21.34 2.11
CA ILE A 14 15.77 -21.91 3.39
C ILE A 14 14.60 -21.07 3.87
N LYS A 15 13.46 -21.73 4.06
CA LYS A 15 12.25 -21.12 4.60
C LYS A 15 12.05 -21.63 6.04
N LEU A 16 11.87 -20.70 6.97
CA LEU A 16 11.52 -21.02 8.36
C LEU A 16 9.99 -21.09 8.44
N GLU A 17 9.45 -22.27 8.64
CA GLU A 17 7.99 -22.50 8.61
C GLU A 17 7.41 -22.82 10.00
N THR A 18 8.26 -23.22 10.94
CA THR A 18 7.83 -23.61 12.28
C THR A 18 8.08 -22.49 13.27
N PRO A 19 7.04 -21.91 13.89
CA PRO A 19 7.20 -20.92 14.93
C PRO A 19 7.80 -21.55 16.20
N ILE A 20 8.56 -20.74 16.97
CA ILE A 20 9.15 -21.21 18.24
C ILE A 20 8.20 -20.97 19.41
N ARG A 21 7.35 -19.92 19.32
CA ARG A 21 6.49 -19.49 20.43
C ARG A 21 5.14 -20.20 20.48
N TYR A 22 4.67 -20.71 19.35
CA TYR A 22 3.37 -21.34 19.20
C TYR A 22 3.53 -22.80 18.80
N SER A 23 2.64 -23.65 19.27
CA SER A 23 2.57 -25.02 18.82
C SER A 23 2.00 -25.10 17.39
N ALA A 24 2.29 -26.19 16.68
CA ALA A 24 1.76 -26.39 15.34
C ALA A 24 0.23 -26.36 15.36
N GLY A 25 -0.38 -25.48 14.58
CA GLY A 25 -1.83 -25.31 14.48
C GLY A 25 -2.47 -24.53 15.64
N ASP A 26 -1.70 -23.73 16.38
CA ASP A 26 -2.21 -22.90 17.46
C ASP A 26 -3.26 -21.89 16.96
N GLY A 27 -4.42 -21.86 17.65
CA GLY A 27 -5.55 -21.02 17.27
C GLY A 27 -5.29 -19.52 17.47
N ILE A 28 -4.44 -19.16 18.46
CA ILE A 28 -4.08 -17.77 18.74
C ILE A 28 -3.14 -17.25 17.66
N GLU A 29 -2.16 -18.04 17.26
CA GLU A 29 -1.27 -17.68 16.15
C GLU A 29 -2.08 -17.45 14.85
N LYS A 30 -2.99 -18.34 14.53
CA LYS A 30 -3.86 -18.21 13.36
C LYS A 30 -4.71 -16.95 13.42
N TRP A 31 -5.27 -16.65 14.58
CA TRP A 31 -6.07 -15.44 14.78
C TRP A 31 -5.22 -14.16 14.63
N LEU A 32 -4.01 -14.14 15.22
CA LEU A 32 -3.09 -13.00 15.09
C LEU A 32 -2.63 -12.78 13.65
N ASN A 33 -2.32 -13.86 12.93
CA ASN A 33 -1.93 -13.77 11.53
C ASN A 33 -3.07 -13.19 10.68
N GLY A 34 -4.30 -13.60 10.91
CA GLY A 34 -5.48 -13.03 10.24
C GLY A 34 -5.70 -11.57 10.59
N LEU A 35 -5.65 -11.22 11.88
CA LEU A 35 -5.88 -9.86 12.37
C LEU A 35 -4.83 -8.86 11.85
N LEU A 36 -3.56 -9.26 11.80
CA LEU A 36 -2.44 -8.42 11.39
C LEU A 36 -2.06 -8.61 9.90
N CYS A 37 -2.82 -9.39 9.16
CA CYS A 37 -2.57 -9.73 7.76
C CYS A 37 -1.15 -10.28 7.52
N LEU A 38 -0.57 -11.01 8.47
CA LEU A 38 0.81 -11.51 8.40
C LEU A 38 0.97 -12.65 7.40
N ASP A 39 -0.09 -13.39 7.14
CA ASP A 39 -0.17 -14.50 6.19
C ASP A 39 -0.79 -14.10 4.85
N ALA A 40 -1.04 -12.81 4.65
CA ALA A 40 -1.61 -12.30 3.43
C ALA A 40 -0.69 -12.60 2.23
N THR A 41 -1.20 -13.37 1.28
CA THR A 41 -0.48 -13.77 0.07
C THR A 41 -1.31 -13.45 -1.17
N ILE A 42 -0.61 -13.12 -2.25
CA ILE A 42 -1.26 -12.92 -3.55
C ILE A 42 -1.76 -14.28 -4.04
N LEU A 43 -3.02 -14.33 -4.42
CA LEU A 43 -3.58 -15.54 -4.98
C LEU A 43 -2.95 -15.84 -6.35
N PRO A 44 -2.56 -17.09 -6.61
CA PRO A 44 -2.06 -17.46 -7.93
C PRO A 44 -3.12 -17.24 -9.00
N LYS A 45 -2.68 -16.93 -10.20
CA LYS A 45 -3.42 -16.56 -11.43
C LYS A 45 -4.66 -17.39 -11.84
N ALA A 46 -5.21 -18.24 -11.00
CA ALA A 46 -6.25 -19.21 -11.41
C ALA A 46 -7.46 -18.60 -12.15
N ASN A 47 -7.69 -17.29 -12.04
CA ASN A 47 -8.91 -16.65 -12.55
C ASN A 47 -8.70 -15.37 -13.39
N VAL A 48 -7.48 -14.98 -13.70
CA VAL A 48 -7.29 -13.75 -14.49
C VAL A 48 -7.06 -14.07 -15.94
N GLN A 49 -8.10 -13.97 -16.74
CA GLN A 49 -8.06 -14.12 -18.18
C GLN A 49 -7.48 -12.84 -18.83
N GLY A 50 -6.13 -12.80 -18.95
CA GLY A 50 -5.45 -11.70 -19.63
C GLY A 50 -5.28 -10.43 -18.77
N CYS A 51 -4.68 -9.40 -19.35
CA CYS A 51 -4.58 -8.07 -18.75
C CYS A 51 -5.81 -7.26 -19.17
N PRO A 52 -6.58 -6.68 -18.22
CA PRO A 52 -7.68 -5.82 -18.58
C PRO A 52 -7.16 -4.56 -19.30
N LEU A 53 -7.97 -4.02 -20.21
CA LEU A 53 -7.65 -2.74 -20.85
C LEU A 53 -7.69 -1.63 -19.79
N PRO A 54 -6.73 -0.70 -19.78
CA PRO A 54 -6.71 0.40 -18.79
C PRO A 54 -8.01 1.20 -18.75
N ALA A 55 -8.61 1.46 -19.91
CA ALA A 55 -9.88 2.17 -20.03
C ALA A 55 -11.09 1.43 -19.44
N ALA A 56 -10.96 0.14 -19.17
CA ALA A 56 -12.00 -0.66 -18.54
C ALA A 56 -11.80 -0.82 -17.03
N CYS A 57 -10.67 -0.34 -16.50
CA CYS A 57 -10.38 -0.36 -15.07
C CYS A 57 -10.91 0.93 -14.42
N GLU A 58 -11.36 0.80 -13.18
CA GLU A 58 -11.91 1.92 -12.42
C GLU A 58 -11.11 2.16 -11.14
N LEU A 59 -10.87 3.44 -10.84
CA LEU A 59 -10.20 3.87 -9.62
C LEU A 59 -11.24 4.19 -8.55
N PHE A 60 -11.14 3.51 -7.41
CA PHE A 60 -12.04 3.69 -6.28
C PHE A 60 -11.32 4.31 -5.10
N TYR A 61 -11.98 5.25 -4.44
CA TYR A 61 -11.62 5.70 -3.10
C TYR A 61 -12.12 4.68 -2.08
N VAL A 62 -11.23 4.22 -1.21
CA VAL A 62 -11.56 3.21 -0.18
C VAL A 62 -11.93 3.90 1.12
N SER A 63 -13.18 3.72 1.56
CA SER A 63 -13.61 4.14 2.89
C SER A 63 -12.92 3.30 3.96
N ARG A 64 -12.10 3.93 4.80
CA ARG A 64 -11.39 3.26 5.89
C ARG A 64 -12.36 2.67 6.92
N ASP A 65 -13.40 3.41 7.27
CA ASP A 65 -14.41 2.94 8.24
C ASP A 65 -15.08 1.64 7.77
N THR A 66 -15.35 1.55 6.46
CA THR A 66 -15.89 0.33 5.87
C THR A 66 -14.85 -0.78 5.78
N LEU A 67 -13.60 -0.43 5.42
CA LEU A 67 -12.52 -1.41 5.30
C LEU A 67 -12.19 -2.07 6.64
N PHE A 68 -12.19 -1.31 7.73
CA PHE A 68 -11.89 -1.76 9.10
C PHE A 68 -13.14 -2.02 9.95
N SER A 69 -14.28 -2.29 9.31
CA SER A 69 -15.55 -2.56 10.00
C SER A 69 -15.70 -3.97 10.59
N TYR A 70 -14.70 -4.83 10.42
CA TYR A 70 -14.74 -6.27 10.77
C TYR A 70 -15.82 -7.06 10.02
N HIS A 71 -16.34 -6.52 8.93
CA HIS A 71 -17.25 -7.26 8.06
C HIS A 71 -16.48 -8.30 7.24
N PRO A 72 -16.96 -9.54 7.08
CA PRO A 72 -16.21 -10.60 6.39
C PRO A 72 -15.72 -10.23 4.98
N ALA A 73 -16.51 -9.49 4.20
CA ALA A 73 -16.10 -9.06 2.87
C ALA A 73 -14.97 -8.00 2.94
N SER A 74 -15.03 -7.09 3.93
CA SER A 74 -13.99 -6.08 4.15
C SER A 74 -12.68 -6.72 4.59
N GLU A 75 -12.73 -7.72 5.46
CA GLU A 75 -11.56 -8.47 5.92
C GLU A 75 -10.85 -9.17 4.75
N VAL A 76 -11.59 -9.84 3.88
CA VAL A 76 -11.03 -10.49 2.68
C VAL A 76 -10.37 -9.45 1.77
N PHE A 77 -11.02 -8.31 1.56
CA PHE A 77 -10.48 -7.26 0.71
C PHE A 77 -9.24 -6.60 1.31
N LEU A 78 -9.24 -6.34 2.63
CA LEU A 78 -8.08 -5.84 3.36
C LEU A 78 -6.88 -6.78 3.23
N GLN A 79 -7.08 -8.08 3.39
CA GLN A 79 -6.01 -9.06 3.20
C GLN A 79 -5.44 -9.06 1.78
N ARG A 80 -6.28 -8.90 0.75
CA ARG A 80 -5.81 -8.79 -0.64
C ARG A 80 -4.99 -7.51 -0.87
N MET A 81 -5.43 -6.38 -0.33
CA MET A 81 -4.67 -5.13 -0.39
C MET A 81 -3.32 -5.26 0.32
N MET A 82 -3.32 -5.85 1.52
CA MET A 82 -2.08 -6.07 2.29
C MET A 82 -1.14 -7.05 1.59
N ALA A 83 -1.66 -8.07 0.92
CA ALA A 83 -0.84 -9.00 0.11
C ALA A 83 -0.05 -8.26 -0.98
N LEU A 84 -0.66 -7.28 -1.65
CA LEU A 84 0.04 -6.45 -2.64
C LEU A 84 1.13 -5.58 -1.98
N TYR A 85 0.86 -4.99 -0.81
CA TYR A 85 1.89 -4.24 -0.08
C TYR A 85 3.05 -5.12 0.35
N VAL A 86 2.78 -6.32 0.86
CA VAL A 86 3.82 -7.28 1.25
C VAL A 86 4.67 -7.70 0.05
N ALA A 87 4.06 -7.92 -1.11
CA ALA A 87 4.78 -8.32 -2.32
C ALA A 87 5.63 -7.20 -2.93
N SER A 88 5.21 -5.94 -2.77
CA SER A 88 5.87 -4.79 -3.39
C SER A 88 6.88 -4.09 -2.48
N HIS A 89 6.76 -4.23 -1.16
CA HIS A 89 7.59 -3.56 -0.18
C HIS A 89 8.31 -4.58 0.70
N TYR A 90 9.63 -4.54 0.72
CA TYR A 90 10.47 -5.47 1.48
C TYR A 90 10.34 -5.36 3.01
N LYS A 91 9.76 -4.26 3.51
CA LYS A 91 9.60 -4.00 4.94
C LYS A 91 8.15 -3.61 5.24
N ASN A 92 7.37 -4.57 5.71
CA ASN A 92 6.06 -4.35 6.28
C ASN A 92 6.09 -4.65 7.79
N GLN A 93 5.49 -3.78 8.58
CA GLN A 93 5.37 -3.90 10.02
C GLN A 93 3.90 -3.85 10.44
N PRO A 94 3.52 -4.47 11.55
CA PRO A 94 2.16 -4.36 12.08
C PRO A 94 1.68 -2.91 12.27
N ASN A 95 2.60 -1.99 12.62
CA ASN A 95 2.30 -0.56 12.70
C ASN A 95 1.87 0.06 11.38
N ASP A 96 2.24 -0.51 10.25
CA ASP A 96 1.81 -0.01 8.94
C ASP A 96 0.31 -0.23 8.73
N LEU A 97 -0.23 -1.35 9.23
CA LEU A 97 -1.66 -1.62 9.23
C LEU A 97 -2.41 -0.64 10.16
N GLN A 98 -1.86 -0.35 11.33
CA GLN A 98 -2.42 0.63 12.25
C GLN A 98 -2.41 2.04 11.64
N LEU A 99 -1.32 2.45 10.99
CA LEU A 99 -1.27 3.73 10.27
C LEU A 99 -2.31 3.79 9.14
N LEU A 100 -2.55 2.67 8.47
CA LEU A 100 -3.55 2.58 7.42
C LEU A 100 -4.97 2.83 7.99
N SER A 101 -5.26 2.33 9.20
CA SER A 101 -6.57 2.52 9.84
C SER A 101 -6.72 3.90 10.49
N ASP A 102 -5.70 4.39 11.17
CA ASP A 102 -5.85 5.48 12.14
C ASP A 102 -5.38 6.85 11.64
N ALA A 103 -4.46 6.91 10.67
CA ALA A 103 -3.88 8.18 10.24
C ALA A 103 -4.90 9.08 9.51
N PRO A 104 -5.29 10.25 10.07
CA PRO A 104 -6.43 11.02 9.58
C PRO A 104 -6.20 11.64 8.19
N ALA A 105 -4.95 12.00 7.87
CA ALA A 105 -4.60 12.62 6.59
C ALA A 105 -4.23 11.61 5.49
N HIS A 106 -4.40 10.32 5.77
CA HIS A 106 -4.12 9.26 4.80
C HIS A 106 -5.39 8.87 4.05
N HIS A 107 -5.26 8.73 2.74
CA HIS A 107 -6.30 8.30 1.83
C HIS A 107 -5.86 7.07 1.06
N LEU A 108 -6.81 6.18 0.81
CA LEU A 108 -6.58 4.92 0.11
C LEU A 108 -7.35 4.92 -1.20
N PHE A 109 -6.67 4.49 -2.24
CA PHE A 109 -7.25 4.28 -3.54
C PHE A 109 -6.90 2.88 -4.04
N VAL A 110 -7.80 2.30 -4.80
CA VAL A 110 -7.62 0.98 -5.39
C VAL A 110 -8.07 1.01 -6.84
N LEU A 111 -7.25 0.47 -7.72
CA LEU A 111 -7.63 0.24 -9.11
C LEU A 111 -8.15 -1.19 -9.23
N LEU A 112 -9.40 -1.33 -9.67
CA LEU A 112 -10.03 -2.62 -9.90
C LEU A 112 -10.21 -2.87 -11.39
N PRO A 113 -10.14 -4.14 -11.83
CA PRO A 113 -10.57 -4.52 -13.16
C PRO A 113 -12.10 -4.38 -13.28
N PRO A 114 -12.66 -4.49 -14.48
CA PRO A 114 -14.12 -4.44 -14.67
C PRO A 114 -14.83 -5.41 -13.73
N ILE A 115 -15.80 -4.89 -12.99
CA ILE A 115 -16.63 -5.68 -12.07
C ILE A 115 -17.76 -6.31 -12.89
N LYS A 116 -17.93 -7.62 -12.78
CA LYS A 116 -19.01 -8.33 -13.44
C LYS A 116 -20.18 -8.47 -12.49
N ASP A 117 -21.38 -8.24 -12.96
CA ASP A 117 -22.62 -8.28 -12.16
C ASP A 117 -22.93 -9.63 -11.54
N ASP A 118 -22.37 -10.70 -12.09
CA ASP A 118 -22.54 -12.07 -11.62
C ASP A 118 -21.49 -12.53 -10.59
N GLU A 119 -20.49 -11.70 -10.29
CA GLU A 119 -19.46 -12.01 -9.30
C GLU A 119 -19.94 -11.67 -7.88
N SER A 120 -19.96 -12.68 -7.00
CA SER A 120 -20.34 -12.51 -5.59
C SER A 120 -19.25 -11.86 -4.71
N HIS A 121 -18.07 -11.60 -5.28
CA HIS A 121 -16.90 -11.10 -4.57
C HIS A 121 -16.26 -9.93 -5.34
N LEU A 122 -15.67 -8.99 -4.62
CA LEU A 122 -14.84 -7.96 -5.24
C LEU A 122 -13.66 -8.62 -5.98
N PRO A 123 -13.31 -8.13 -7.18
CA PRO A 123 -12.16 -8.65 -7.90
C PRO A 123 -10.84 -8.36 -7.16
N GLU A 124 -9.78 -9.06 -7.58
CA GLU A 124 -8.43 -8.78 -7.08
C GLU A 124 -8.00 -7.36 -7.46
N PRO A 125 -7.47 -6.57 -6.51
CA PRO A 125 -6.97 -5.25 -6.82
C PRO A 125 -5.74 -5.32 -7.72
N LEU A 126 -5.71 -4.49 -8.75
CA LEU A 126 -4.57 -4.37 -9.66
C LEU A 126 -3.49 -3.44 -9.11
N VAL A 127 -3.93 -2.34 -8.49
CA VAL A 127 -3.06 -1.35 -7.86
C VAL A 127 -3.70 -0.89 -6.56
N VAL A 128 -2.88 -0.75 -5.54
CA VAL A 128 -3.25 -0.12 -4.27
C VAL A 128 -2.36 1.09 -4.05
N LEU A 129 -2.96 2.25 -3.76
CA LEU A 129 -2.27 3.51 -3.56
C LEU A 129 -2.67 4.11 -2.22
N GLN A 130 -1.68 4.45 -1.42
CA GLN A 130 -1.84 5.21 -0.18
C GLN A 130 -1.19 6.58 -0.35
N VAL A 131 -1.94 7.63 -0.12
CA VAL A 131 -1.45 9.00 -0.13
C VAL A 131 -1.65 9.65 1.23
N ALA A 132 -0.77 10.57 1.59
CA ALA A 132 -0.92 11.44 2.74
C ALA A 132 -1.08 12.88 2.23
N LEU A 133 -2.12 13.57 2.71
CA LEU A 133 -2.26 15.00 2.47
C LEU A 133 -1.19 15.74 3.27
N GLU A 134 -0.53 16.70 2.63
CA GLU A 134 0.54 17.49 3.23
C GLU A 134 0.41 18.96 2.82
N GLY A 135 0.93 19.83 3.67
CA GLY A 135 0.92 21.28 3.42
C GLY A 135 -0.21 22.02 4.14
N ASN A 136 -0.62 23.16 3.56
CA ASN A 136 -1.55 24.09 4.18
C ASN A 136 -1.08 24.57 5.59
N ILE A 137 0.22 24.67 5.78
CA ILE A 137 0.84 25.11 7.02
C ILE A 137 0.97 26.64 6.97
N SER A 138 0.55 27.31 8.03
CA SER A 138 0.69 28.76 8.09
C SER A 138 2.17 29.19 8.08
N LYS A 139 2.45 30.30 7.42
CA LYS A 139 3.82 30.83 7.30
C LYS A 139 4.47 31.07 8.67
N ASP A 140 3.68 31.52 9.66
CA ASP A 140 4.17 31.79 11.01
C ASP A 140 4.63 30.52 11.72
N VAL A 141 3.88 29.42 11.56
CA VAL A 141 4.26 28.10 12.09
C VAL A 141 5.55 27.59 11.45
N ILE A 142 5.72 27.80 10.14
CA ILE A 142 6.94 27.40 9.43
C ILE A 142 8.13 28.21 9.96
N MET A 143 7.99 29.52 10.06
CA MET A 143 9.06 30.41 10.53
C MET A 143 9.46 30.12 11.97
N ASP A 144 8.48 29.93 12.86
CA ASP A 144 8.73 29.57 14.25
C ASP A 144 9.42 28.19 14.37
N GLY A 145 8.93 27.19 13.62
CA GLY A 145 9.53 25.86 13.59
C GLY A 145 10.97 25.85 13.12
N ILE A 146 11.29 26.59 12.03
CA ILE A 146 12.66 26.72 11.52
C ILE A 146 13.53 27.46 12.55
N GLY A 147 13.02 28.55 13.14
CA GLY A 147 13.77 29.35 14.14
C GLY A 147 14.11 28.55 15.41
N ARG A 148 13.26 27.61 15.81
CA ARG A 148 13.49 26.76 17.00
C ARG A 148 14.17 25.43 16.67
N GLY A 149 14.36 25.11 15.41
CA GLY A 149 14.85 23.80 14.99
C GLY A 149 13.87 22.65 15.30
N VAL A 150 12.59 22.97 15.49
CA VAL A 150 11.55 21.98 15.81
C VAL A 150 10.68 21.75 14.58
N ARG A 151 10.42 20.47 14.30
CA ARG A 151 9.52 20.04 13.22
C ARG A 151 8.32 19.30 13.80
N ALA A 152 7.13 19.73 13.44
CA ALA A 152 5.92 18.98 13.74
C ALA A 152 5.93 17.62 13.02
N GLY A 153 5.24 16.63 13.57
CA GLY A 153 5.03 15.35 12.91
C GLY A 153 4.14 15.52 11.67
N GLY A 154 4.43 14.78 10.61
CA GLY A 154 3.73 14.91 9.32
C GLY A 154 4.41 15.92 8.38
N ASP A 155 3.72 16.27 7.29
CA ASP A 155 4.15 17.30 6.33
C ASP A 155 5.61 17.18 5.89
N MET A 156 6.04 15.97 5.54
CA MET A 156 7.45 15.66 5.31
C MET A 156 8.06 16.50 4.20
N ILE A 157 7.39 16.62 3.05
CA ILE A 157 7.89 17.37 1.90
C ILE A 157 7.88 18.88 2.18
N PRO A 158 6.79 19.51 2.69
CA PRO A 158 6.77 20.92 3.04
C PRO A 158 7.90 21.34 3.98
N TRP A 159 8.12 20.58 5.05
CA TRP A 159 9.22 20.87 5.98
C TRP A 159 10.59 20.70 5.36
N LEU A 160 10.79 19.66 4.53
CA LEU A 160 12.05 19.42 3.85
C LEU A 160 12.40 20.59 2.93
N VAL A 161 11.45 21.04 2.12
CA VAL A 161 11.64 22.15 1.19
C VAL A 161 11.91 23.45 1.95
N ALA A 162 11.12 23.75 2.98
CA ALA A 162 11.31 24.94 3.80
C ALA A 162 12.70 25.00 4.46
N GLN A 163 13.20 23.88 4.97
CA GLN A 163 14.50 23.79 5.64
C GLN A 163 15.68 23.83 4.66
N GLN A 164 15.61 23.08 3.56
CA GLN A 164 16.74 22.93 2.64
C GLN A 164 16.88 24.11 1.67
N PHE A 165 15.76 24.66 1.23
CA PHE A 165 15.73 25.73 0.22
C PHE A 165 15.40 27.10 0.79
N GLN A 166 15.14 27.19 2.12
CA GLN A 166 14.71 28.43 2.79
C GLN A 166 13.43 29.03 2.17
N GLU A 167 12.56 28.17 1.61
CA GLU A 167 11.35 28.58 0.92
C GLU A 167 10.13 28.40 1.83
N ASN A 168 9.78 29.45 2.54
CA ASN A 168 8.71 29.42 3.54
C ASN A 168 7.29 29.41 2.94
N ARG A 169 7.16 29.70 1.64
CA ARG A 169 5.86 29.75 0.95
C ARG A 169 5.42 28.37 0.50
N PHE A 170 6.35 27.47 0.23
CA PHE A 170 6.03 26.14 -0.26
C PHE A 170 5.11 25.38 0.70
N GLY A 171 5.34 25.48 2.00
CA GLY A 171 4.54 24.80 3.00
C GLY A 171 3.09 25.30 3.12
N THR A 172 2.77 26.48 2.55
CA THR A 172 1.38 26.97 2.50
C THR A 172 0.55 26.36 1.38
N LEU A 173 1.20 25.68 0.44
CA LEU A 173 0.52 24.95 -0.62
C LEU A 173 -0.07 23.65 -0.05
N SER A 174 -1.16 23.19 -0.66
CA SER A 174 -1.73 21.88 -0.37
C SER A 174 -1.24 20.87 -1.39
N GLY A 175 -0.93 19.67 -0.94
CA GLY A 175 -0.45 18.60 -1.79
C GLY A 175 -0.78 17.23 -1.25
N ALA A 176 -0.51 16.21 -2.04
CA ALA A 176 -0.64 14.83 -1.65
C ALA A 176 0.66 14.08 -1.93
N ARG A 177 1.24 13.46 -0.91
CA ARG A 177 2.43 12.63 -1.05
C ARG A 177 2.05 11.17 -1.17
N VAL A 178 2.55 10.51 -2.20
CA VAL A 178 2.44 9.04 -2.29
C VAL A 178 3.27 8.42 -1.17
N VAL A 179 2.59 7.71 -0.26
CA VAL A 179 3.21 6.99 0.85
C VAL A 179 3.63 5.60 0.41
N ARG A 180 2.70 4.91 -0.23
CA ARG A 180 2.89 3.56 -0.78
C ARG A 180 2.11 3.41 -2.06
N ILE A 181 2.70 2.68 -2.98
CA ILE A 181 2.05 2.22 -4.20
C ILE A 181 2.47 0.77 -4.44
N ALA A 182 1.52 -0.08 -4.68
CA ALA A 182 1.75 -1.49 -4.93
C ALA A 182 0.93 -1.95 -6.13
N CYS A 183 1.61 -2.59 -7.07
CA CYS A 183 0.97 -3.18 -8.25
C CYS A 183 0.97 -4.69 -8.13
N HIS A 184 -0.07 -5.31 -8.65
CA HIS A 184 -0.12 -6.76 -8.73
C HIS A 184 1.04 -7.26 -9.60
N PRO A 185 1.85 -8.24 -9.15
CA PRO A 185 3.07 -8.68 -9.85
C PRO A 185 2.83 -9.11 -11.30
N ASP A 186 1.70 -9.73 -11.55
CA ASP A 186 1.32 -10.20 -12.87
C ASP A 186 1.04 -9.08 -13.88
N TYR A 187 0.82 -7.86 -13.39
CA TYR A 187 0.50 -6.65 -14.16
C TYR A 187 1.55 -5.55 -14.01
N ALA A 188 2.63 -5.77 -13.26
CA ALA A 188 3.66 -4.77 -12.97
C ALA A 188 4.34 -4.19 -14.24
N ASN A 189 4.37 -4.95 -15.33
CA ASN A 189 4.97 -4.51 -16.61
C ASN A 189 4.01 -3.71 -17.51
N VAL A 190 2.78 -3.50 -17.08
CA VAL A 190 1.79 -2.74 -17.85
C VAL A 190 1.85 -1.28 -17.45
N SER A 191 2.77 -0.53 -18.05
CA SER A 191 3.00 0.91 -17.78
C SER A 191 1.74 1.77 -17.94
N ALA A 192 0.78 1.34 -18.74
CA ALA A 192 -0.49 2.02 -18.96
C ALA A 192 -1.38 2.06 -17.69
N ILE A 193 -1.28 1.07 -16.79
CA ILE A 193 -2.01 1.06 -15.52
C ILE A 193 -1.48 2.14 -14.59
N PHE A 194 -0.16 2.35 -14.59
CA PHE A 194 0.48 3.38 -13.77
C PHE A 194 0.09 4.79 -14.19
N SER A 195 0.11 5.07 -15.49
CA SER A 195 -0.20 6.41 -16.01
C SER A 195 -1.65 6.81 -15.77
N SER A 196 -2.62 5.89 -15.94
CA SER A 196 -4.02 6.18 -15.69
C SER A 196 -4.32 6.44 -14.21
N SER A 197 -3.67 5.70 -13.29
CA SER A 197 -3.87 5.91 -11.85
C SER A 197 -3.32 7.25 -11.37
N VAL A 198 -2.21 7.73 -11.92
CA VAL A 198 -1.60 9.02 -11.55
C VAL A 198 -2.37 10.18 -12.18
N VAL A 199 -2.81 10.06 -13.42
CA VAL A 199 -3.58 11.11 -14.10
C VAL A 199 -4.94 11.34 -13.42
N SER A 200 -5.64 10.30 -13.00
CA SER A 200 -6.92 10.45 -12.29
C SER A 200 -6.80 11.14 -10.92
N LEU A 201 -5.62 11.10 -10.28
CA LEU A 201 -5.36 11.80 -9.02
C LEU A 201 -5.09 13.29 -9.19
N THR A 202 -4.72 13.75 -10.38
CA THR A 202 -4.49 15.18 -10.66
C THR A 202 -5.78 15.93 -11.01
N GLU A 203 -6.89 15.23 -11.18
CA GLU A 203 -8.21 15.81 -11.47
C GLU A 203 -9.13 15.89 -10.23
N LEU A 204 -8.65 15.42 -9.05
CA LEU A 204 -9.32 15.52 -7.75
C LEU A 204 -8.82 16.74 -6.96
#